data_640cd2a6c283a7116348c11a41a4adf0
#
_entry.id   640cd2a6c283a7116348c11a41a4adf0
#
_cell.length_a   1.000
_cell.length_b   1.000
_cell.length_c   1.000
_cell.angle_alpha   90.00
_cell.angle_beta   90.00
_cell.angle_gamma   90.00
#
_symmetry.space_group_name_H-M   'P 1'
#
loop_
_entity.id
_entity.type
_entity.pdbx_description
1 polymer ?
#
loop_
_entity_poly.entity_id
_entity_poly.type
_entity_poly.pdbx_seq_one_letter_code
_entity_poly.pdbx_strand_id
1 'polypeptide(L)'
;MQYQYLILPTRLEKGSSLAPLQNEIYNLFSMVHGPVTHDSISGDTFLRNEVCTGIFVNQKAVACHQYCFFNLETNAATASKYFQSISKISWDFFKDHNLTYVMSLEYLTVHPDFRKSKSGVSFAGVLGSLATMYMRERNADAGTAISRVDLKVDRTAAAIGFETIESGLNCFGYDCCFQVCRTDRIKPNEDRGAGLLAEKLWQSRRDYTNDDHGPDRIRLAA
;
A
#
# COMPACT_ATOMS: atom_id res chain seq x y z
N MET A 1 22.85 6.85 3.76
CA MET A 1 22.09 5.99 2.84
C MET A 1 20.98 6.84 2.25
N GLN A 2 20.86 6.90 0.92
CA GLN A 2 19.83 7.71 0.24
C GLN A 2 18.65 6.81 -0.13
N TYR A 3 17.45 7.17 0.34
CA TYR A 3 16.20 6.49 -0.01
C TYR A 3 15.51 7.24 -1.15
N GLN A 4 14.82 6.49 -2.01
CA GLN A 4 14.00 7.00 -3.08
C GLN A 4 12.62 6.33 -3.02
N TYR A 5 11.55 7.10 -3.18
CA TYR A 5 10.19 6.59 -3.25
C TYR A 5 9.65 6.68 -4.67
N LEU A 6 9.18 5.56 -5.19
CA LEU A 6 8.62 5.43 -6.55
C LEU A 6 7.19 4.95 -6.48
N ILE A 7 6.35 5.49 -7.36
CA ILE A 7 4.96 5.10 -7.58
C ILE A 7 4.86 4.65 -9.03
N LEU A 8 4.51 3.39 -9.27
CA LEU A 8 4.50 2.76 -10.58
C LEU A 8 3.12 2.17 -10.89
N PRO A 9 2.65 2.20 -12.14
CA PRO A 9 1.53 1.37 -12.54
C PRO A 9 1.92 -0.11 -12.45
N THR A 10 0.99 -0.98 -12.06
CA THR A 10 1.26 -2.44 -11.99
C THR A 10 1.23 -3.10 -13.36
N ARG A 11 0.56 -2.49 -14.34
CA ARG A 11 0.53 -2.96 -15.73
C ARG A 11 1.37 -2.03 -16.58
N LEU A 12 2.49 -2.57 -17.07
CA LEU A 12 3.42 -1.82 -17.91
C LEU A 12 3.23 -2.20 -19.39
N GLU A 13 3.42 -1.24 -20.26
CA GLU A 13 3.47 -1.47 -21.69
C GLU A 13 4.72 -2.29 -22.08
N LYS A 14 4.65 -2.96 -23.23
CA LYS A 14 5.79 -3.71 -23.78
C LYS A 14 6.98 -2.78 -24.01
N GLY A 15 8.14 -3.15 -23.47
CA GLY A 15 9.36 -2.38 -23.62
C GLY A 15 9.49 -1.20 -22.62
N SER A 16 8.62 -1.10 -21.64
CA SER A 16 8.71 -0.07 -20.61
C SER A 16 10.06 -0.10 -19.88
N SER A 17 10.71 1.04 -19.77
CA SER A 17 11.93 1.22 -18.99
C SER A 17 11.72 1.10 -17.48
N LEU A 18 10.47 1.06 -17.01
CA LEU A 18 10.11 0.84 -15.61
C LEU A 18 10.13 -0.63 -15.20
N ALA A 19 10.18 -1.56 -16.15
CA ALA A 19 10.13 -2.99 -15.87
C ALA A 19 11.20 -3.49 -14.87
N PRO A 20 12.46 -3.05 -14.90
CA PRO A 20 13.45 -3.43 -13.88
C PRO A 20 13.05 -2.99 -12.47
N LEU A 21 12.48 -1.79 -12.30
CA LEU A 21 12.05 -1.26 -11.00
C LEU A 21 10.81 -2.03 -10.49
N GLN A 22 9.87 -2.31 -11.36
CA GLN A 22 8.70 -3.12 -11.01
C GLN A 22 9.10 -4.54 -10.60
N ASN A 23 10.07 -5.15 -11.31
CA ASN A 23 10.59 -6.47 -10.96
C ASN A 23 11.22 -6.49 -9.57
N GLU A 24 11.93 -5.44 -9.16
CA GLU A 24 12.46 -5.34 -7.78
C GLU A 24 11.34 -5.31 -6.74
N ILE A 25 10.25 -4.56 -7.01
CA ILE A 25 9.07 -4.55 -6.13
C ILE A 25 8.43 -5.94 -6.08
N TYR A 26 8.23 -6.57 -7.25
CA TYR A 26 7.64 -7.91 -7.34
C TYR A 26 8.48 -8.98 -6.63
N ASN A 27 9.80 -8.93 -6.78
CA ASN A 27 10.72 -9.85 -6.11
C ASN A 27 10.65 -9.71 -4.58
N LEU A 28 10.61 -8.47 -4.08
CA LEU A 28 10.44 -8.21 -2.65
C LEU A 28 9.08 -8.71 -2.13
N PHE A 29 8.00 -8.42 -2.86
CA PHE A 29 6.67 -8.91 -2.57
C PHE A 29 6.63 -10.44 -2.50
N SER A 30 7.15 -11.13 -3.52
CA SER A 30 7.17 -12.59 -3.60
C SER A 30 8.01 -13.22 -2.50
N MET A 31 9.16 -12.63 -2.19
CA MET A 31 10.05 -13.10 -1.13
C MET A 31 9.37 -13.09 0.25
N VAL A 32 8.55 -12.06 0.54
CA VAL A 32 7.94 -11.91 1.86
C VAL A 32 6.60 -12.63 1.96
N HIS A 33 5.77 -12.58 0.92
CA HIS A 33 4.42 -13.17 0.95
C HIS A 33 4.37 -14.61 0.46
N GLY A 34 5.29 -15.03 -0.41
CA GLY A 34 5.32 -16.39 -0.94
C GLY A 34 5.29 -17.49 0.15
N PRO A 35 6.11 -17.40 1.20
CA PRO A 35 6.09 -18.38 2.29
C PRO A 35 4.83 -18.34 3.17
N VAL A 36 4.10 -17.21 3.15
CA VAL A 36 2.95 -16.95 4.04
C VAL A 36 1.65 -17.45 3.43
N THR A 37 1.55 -17.45 2.12
CA THR A 37 0.42 -17.98 1.38
C THR A 37 0.81 -19.37 0.89
N HIS A 38 0.18 -20.41 1.41
CA HIS A 38 0.43 -21.80 0.98
C HIS A 38 0.17 -22.04 -0.51
N ASP A 39 -0.50 -21.11 -1.16
CA ASP A 39 -0.62 -21.02 -2.62
C ASP A 39 0.48 -20.09 -3.14
N SER A 40 1.13 -20.50 -4.21
CA SER A 40 2.12 -19.66 -4.89
C SER A 40 1.49 -18.30 -5.21
N ILE A 41 2.03 -17.22 -4.64
CA ILE A 41 1.66 -15.87 -5.05
C ILE A 41 1.90 -15.78 -6.56
N SER A 42 0.82 -15.68 -7.32
CA SER A 42 0.87 -15.56 -8.76
C SER A 42 1.13 -14.10 -9.16
N GLY A 43 1.67 -13.92 -10.36
CA GLY A 43 1.73 -12.59 -10.98
C GLY A 43 0.36 -11.92 -11.08
N ASP A 44 -0.73 -12.70 -11.20
CA ASP A 44 -2.09 -12.18 -11.22
C ASP A 44 -2.47 -11.47 -9.93
N THR A 45 -2.01 -11.98 -8.78
CA THR A 45 -2.23 -11.32 -7.48
C THR A 45 -1.56 -9.94 -7.44
N PHE A 46 -0.35 -9.82 -7.96
CA PHE A 46 0.37 -8.55 -8.05
C PHE A 46 -0.29 -7.61 -9.06
N LEU A 47 -0.60 -8.10 -10.26
CA LEU A 47 -1.17 -7.32 -11.37
C LEU A 47 -2.65 -6.94 -11.17
N ARG A 48 -3.32 -7.50 -10.17
CA ARG A 48 -4.70 -7.13 -9.80
C ARG A 48 -4.80 -5.70 -9.31
N ASN A 49 -3.80 -5.23 -8.58
CA ASN A 49 -3.76 -3.86 -8.09
C ASN A 49 -3.43 -2.89 -9.23
N GLU A 50 -3.82 -1.62 -9.09
CA GLU A 50 -3.58 -0.58 -10.10
C GLU A 50 -2.19 0.02 -9.97
N VAL A 51 -1.74 0.16 -8.72
CA VAL A 51 -0.52 0.87 -8.36
C VAL A 51 0.35 0.00 -7.46
N CYS A 52 1.64 -0.06 -7.74
CA CYS A 52 2.64 -0.56 -6.82
C CYS A 52 3.63 0.55 -6.46
N THR A 53 3.99 0.63 -5.19
CA THR A 53 4.92 1.63 -4.69
C THR A 53 6.11 0.96 -4.03
N GLY A 54 7.28 1.61 -4.09
CA GLY A 54 8.47 1.07 -3.48
C GLY A 54 9.39 2.13 -2.89
N ILE A 55 10.00 1.81 -1.75
CA ILE A 55 11.15 2.55 -1.21
C ILE A 55 12.41 1.80 -1.66
N PHE A 56 13.32 2.51 -2.32
CA PHE A 56 14.52 1.96 -2.93
C PHE A 56 15.78 2.48 -2.23
N VAL A 57 16.79 1.62 -2.19
CA VAL A 57 18.17 1.94 -1.81
C VAL A 57 19.08 1.27 -2.83
N ASN A 58 19.97 2.04 -3.47
CA ASN A 58 20.87 1.51 -4.49
C ASN A 58 20.15 0.62 -5.52
N GLN A 59 19.01 1.11 -6.05
CA GLN A 59 18.17 0.44 -7.03
C GLN A 59 17.50 -0.87 -6.54
N LYS A 60 17.59 -1.21 -5.26
CA LYS A 60 16.91 -2.37 -4.66
C LYS A 60 15.70 -1.92 -3.86
N ALA A 61 14.55 -2.57 -4.07
CA ALA A 61 13.36 -2.32 -3.26
C ALA A 61 13.55 -2.88 -1.84
N VAL A 62 13.39 -2.03 -0.83
CA VAL A 62 13.53 -2.40 0.59
C VAL A 62 12.21 -2.41 1.33
N ALA A 63 11.21 -1.71 0.82
CA ALA A 63 9.84 -1.76 1.31
C ALA A 63 8.88 -1.44 0.16
N CYS A 64 7.69 -2.06 0.13
CA CYS A 64 6.69 -1.81 -0.92
C CYS A 64 5.28 -1.96 -0.40
N HIS A 65 4.33 -1.38 -1.15
CA HIS A 65 2.90 -1.39 -0.90
C HIS A 65 2.16 -1.38 -2.23
N GLN A 66 0.94 -1.90 -2.25
CA GLN A 66 0.10 -1.90 -3.45
C GLN A 66 -1.24 -1.24 -3.16
N TYR A 67 -1.82 -0.60 -4.17
CA TYR A 67 -3.10 0.11 -4.05
C TYR A 67 -4.03 -0.25 -5.20
N CYS A 68 -5.31 -0.32 -4.88
CA CYS A 68 -6.40 -0.36 -5.83
C CYS A 68 -7.46 0.65 -5.42
N PHE A 69 -8.15 1.25 -6.38
CA PHE A 69 -9.20 2.21 -6.13
C PHE A 69 -10.57 1.62 -6.47
N PHE A 70 -11.55 1.88 -5.63
CA PHE A 70 -12.89 1.35 -5.78
C PHE A 70 -13.93 2.46 -5.67
N ASN A 71 -14.74 2.59 -6.73
CA ASN A 71 -15.99 3.34 -6.65
C ASN A 71 -17.08 2.40 -6.12
N LEU A 72 -17.45 2.55 -4.83
CA LEU A 72 -18.40 1.68 -4.14
C LEU A 72 -19.86 1.84 -4.62
N GLU A 73 -20.13 2.83 -5.46
CA GLU A 73 -21.44 2.98 -6.12
C GLU A 73 -21.64 1.94 -7.24
N THR A 74 -20.56 1.25 -7.66
CA THR A 74 -20.62 0.24 -8.72
C THR A 74 -20.72 -1.18 -8.15
N ASN A 75 -21.60 -2.01 -8.73
CA ASN A 75 -21.73 -3.41 -8.35
C ASN A 75 -20.42 -4.19 -8.55
N ALA A 76 -19.60 -3.83 -9.54
CA ALA A 76 -18.32 -4.48 -9.79
C ALA A 76 -17.33 -4.27 -8.63
N ALA A 77 -17.26 -3.04 -8.08
CA ALA A 77 -16.41 -2.73 -6.94
C ALA A 77 -16.86 -3.50 -5.69
N THR A 78 -18.16 -3.49 -5.39
CA THR A 78 -18.71 -4.20 -4.21
C THR A 78 -18.59 -5.73 -4.32
N ALA A 79 -18.60 -6.28 -5.53
CA ALA A 79 -18.39 -7.70 -5.79
C ALA A 79 -16.91 -8.10 -5.90
N SER A 80 -15.98 -7.16 -5.75
CA SER A 80 -14.55 -7.46 -5.86
C SER A 80 -14.09 -8.45 -4.78
N LYS A 81 -13.08 -9.27 -5.11
CA LYS A 81 -12.51 -10.25 -4.19
C LYS A 81 -11.99 -9.61 -2.89
N TYR A 82 -11.54 -8.36 -2.94
CA TYR A 82 -11.05 -7.62 -1.77
C TYR A 82 -12.14 -7.48 -0.70
N PHE A 83 -13.38 -7.18 -1.11
CA PHE A 83 -14.49 -6.96 -0.18
C PHE A 83 -15.30 -8.23 0.17
N GLN A 84 -14.95 -9.39 -0.38
CA GLN A 84 -15.68 -10.64 -0.06
C GLN A 84 -15.49 -11.11 1.38
N SER A 85 -14.44 -10.67 2.06
CA SER A 85 -14.12 -11.05 3.44
C SER A 85 -14.78 -10.16 4.49
N ILE A 86 -15.33 -8.99 4.11
CA ILE A 86 -15.96 -8.07 5.06
C ILE A 86 -17.46 -8.34 5.21
N SER A 87 -18.01 -8.04 6.38
CA SER A 87 -19.41 -8.25 6.69
C SER A 87 -20.27 -6.99 6.46
N LYS A 88 -21.55 -7.12 6.74
CA LYS A 88 -22.51 -6.00 6.72
C LYS A 88 -22.08 -4.82 7.60
N ILE A 89 -21.36 -5.07 8.72
CA ILE A 89 -20.89 -4.01 9.63
C ILE A 89 -20.00 -3.01 8.88
N SER A 90 -19.05 -3.53 8.11
CA SER A 90 -18.14 -2.69 7.31
C SER A 90 -18.85 -1.94 6.18
N TRP A 91 -19.87 -2.58 5.56
CA TRP A 91 -20.70 -1.91 4.54
C TRP A 91 -21.59 -0.82 5.13
N ASP A 92 -22.17 -1.03 6.30
CA ASP A 92 -22.94 -0.01 7.01
C ASP A 92 -22.03 1.18 7.38
N PHE A 93 -20.79 0.94 7.82
CA PHE A 93 -19.82 1.99 8.10
C PHE A 93 -19.57 2.87 6.88
N PHE A 94 -19.36 2.31 5.69
CA PHE A 94 -19.18 3.09 4.47
C PHE A 94 -20.41 3.97 4.17
N LYS A 95 -21.60 3.42 4.31
CA LYS A 95 -22.86 4.14 4.11
C LYS A 95 -23.05 5.29 5.10
N ASP A 96 -22.86 5.02 6.39
CA ASP A 96 -23.09 5.98 7.46
C ASP A 96 -22.15 7.20 7.37
N HIS A 97 -21.01 7.01 6.72
CA HIS A 97 -20.01 8.07 6.53
C HIS A 97 -19.95 8.60 5.08
N ASN A 98 -20.85 8.16 4.20
CA ASN A 98 -20.88 8.55 2.77
C ASN A 98 -19.54 8.33 2.06
N LEU A 99 -18.88 7.20 2.33
CA LEU A 99 -17.61 6.84 1.69
C LEU A 99 -17.92 6.08 0.39
N THR A 100 -17.68 6.71 -0.74
CA THR A 100 -18.03 6.16 -2.05
C THR A 100 -16.81 5.85 -2.91
N TYR A 101 -15.68 6.51 -2.67
CA TYR A 101 -14.42 6.27 -3.39
C TYR A 101 -13.31 5.95 -2.41
N VAL A 102 -12.88 4.69 -2.39
CA VAL A 102 -11.92 4.19 -1.40
C VAL A 102 -10.69 3.59 -2.05
N MET A 103 -9.55 3.71 -1.37
CA MET A 103 -8.28 3.11 -1.75
C MET A 103 -7.98 1.91 -0.85
N SER A 104 -7.79 0.71 -1.41
CA SER A 104 -7.24 -0.40 -0.64
C SER A 104 -5.74 -0.27 -0.46
N LEU A 105 -5.26 -0.61 0.73
CA LEU A 105 -3.85 -0.75 1.06
C LEU A 105 -3.54 -2.24 1.20
N GLU A 106 -2.81 -2.78 0.23
CA GLU A 106 -2.58 -4.22 0.14
C GLU A 106 -1.09 -4.56 0.15
N TYR A 107 -0.75 -5.71 0.72
CA TYR A 107 0.59 -6.29 0.66
C TYR A 107 1.70 -5.38 1.19
N LEU A 108 1.47 -4.75 2.35
CA LEU A 108 2.53 -4.01 3.05
C LEU A 108 3.72 -4.94 3.30
N THR A 109 4.85 -4.62 2.69
CA THR A 109 6.03 -5.48 2.62
C THR A 109 7.26 -4.71 3.04
N VAL A 110 8.05 -5.27 3.96
CA VAL A 110 9.35 -4.73 4.38
C VAL A 110 10.40 -5.82 4.33
N HIS A 111 11.49 -5.58 3.61
CA HIS A 111 12.62 -6.50 3.54
C HIS A 111 13.12 -6.85 4.95
N PRO A 112 13.42 -8.12 5.28
CA PRO A 112 13.82 -8.53 6.63
C PRO A 112 14.97 -7.72 7.23
N ASP A 113 15.93 -7.28 6.42
CA ASP A 113 17.07 -6.49 6.88
C ASP A 113 16.74 -5.01 7.15
N PHE A 114 15.59 -4.55 6.70
CA PHE A 114 15.10 -3.18 6.88
C PHE A 114 13.96 -3.09 7.91
N ARG A 115 13.64 -4.17 8.62
CA ARG A 115 12.68 -4.11 9.73
C ARG A 115 13.22 -3.23 10.86
N LYS A 116 12.32 -2.60 11.62
CA LYS A 116 12.65 -1.62 12.68
C LYS A 116 13.73 -2.13 13.66
N SER A 117 13.71 -3.39 14.00
CA SER A 117 14.71 -4.02 14.88
C SER A 117 16.15 -3.95 14.35
N LYS A 118 16.33 -3.79 13.05
CA LYS A 118 17.65 -3.72 12.40
C LYS A 118 17.97 -2.31 11.91
N SER A 119 16.99 -1.59 11.36
CA SER A 119 17.18 -0.27 10.72
C SER A 119 16.99 0.92 11.68
N GLY A 120 16.36 0.70 12.83
CA GLY A 120 15.96 1.78 13.77
C GLY A 120 14.75 2.59 13.29
N VAL A 121 14.29 2.42 12.04
CA VAL A 121 13.15 3.12 11.43
C VAL A 121 12.05 2.12 11.10
N SER A 122 10.80 2.48 11.37
CA SER A 122 9.64 1.70 10.98
C SER A 122 9.27 1.95 9.52
N PHE A 123 9.83 1.16 8.57
CA PHE A 123 9.44 1.28 7.16
C PHE A 123 7.97 0.94 6.91
N ALA A 124 7.35 0.10 7.74
CA ALA A 124 5.90 -0.11 7.70
C ALA A 124 5.15 1.20 8.04
N GLY A 125 5.59 1.92 9.07
CA GLY A 125 5.05 3.24 9.41
C GLY A 125 5.30 4.28 8.31
N VAL A 126 6.48 4.26 7.69
CA VAL A 126 6.79 5.15 6.54
C VAL A 126 5.84 4.88 5.38
N LEU A 127 5.67 3.61 4.98
CA LEU A 127 4.74 3.23 3.89
C LEU A 127 3.30 3.61 4.21
N GLY A 128 2.86 3.42 5.46
CA GLY A 128 1.53 3.84 5.89
C GLY A 128 1.32 5.35 5.75
N SER A 129 2.30 6.16 6.18
CA SER A 129 2.23 7.63 6.00
C SER A 129 2.23 8.03 4.53
N LEU A 130 3.06 7.40 3.69
CA LEU A 130 3.09 7.64 2.26
C LEU A 130 1.75 7.27 1.60
N ALA A 131 1.13 6.17 2.04
CA ALA A 131 -0.19 5.77 1.57
C ALA A 131 -1.26 6.82 1.90
N THR A 132 -1.26 7.39 3.10
CA THR A 132 -2.22 8.46 3.47
C THR A 132 -2.00 9.75 2.68
N MET A 133 -0.77 10.07 2.32
CA MET A 133 -0.46 11.21 1.44
C MET A 133 -0.98 10.94 0.02
N TYR A 134 -0.78 9.73 -0.52
CA TYR A 134 -1.26 9.33 -1.83
C TYR A 134 -2.80 9.30 -1.89
N MET A 135 -3.44 8.79 -0.84
CA MET A 135 -4.89 8.79 -0.70
C MET A 135 -5.49 10.21 -0.81
N ARG A 136 -4.86 11.19 -0.14
CA ARG A 136 -5.26 12.60 -0.25
C ARG A 136 -5.07 13.16 -1.65
N GLU A 137 -3.93 12.89 -2.29
CA GLU A 137 -3.62 13.35 -3.64
C GLU A 137 -4.60 12.78 -4.68
N ARG A 138 -5.05 11.54 -4.46
CA ARG A 138 -6.02 10.86 -5.34
C ARG A 138 -7.48 11.17 -4.99
N ASN A 139 -7.74 12.04 -4.02
CA ASN A 139 -9.08 12.44 -3.55
C ASN A 139 -9.95 11.24 -3.14
N ALA A 140 -9.36 10.19 -2.58
CA ALA A 140 -10.14 9.09 -2.02
C ALA A 140 -10.80 9.53 -0.70
N ASP A 141 -12.05 9.11 -0.47
CA ASP A 141 -12.79 9.42 0.77
C ASP A 141 -12.13 8.72 1.97
N ALA A 142 -11.61 7.51 1.73
CA ALA A 142 -10.96 6.70 2.76
C ALA A 142 -9.95 5.73 2.20
N GLY A 143 -9.00 5.32 3.04
CA GLY A 143 -8.16 4.15 2.85
C GLY A 143 -8.71 2.97 3.62
N THR A 144 -8.60 1.75 3.06
CA THR A 144 -9.03 0.50 3.69
C THR A 144 -7.86 -0.48 3.76
N ALA A 145 -7.78 -1.27 4.82
CA ALA A 145 -6.75 -2.29 4.98
C ALA A 145 -7.31 -3.54 5.66
N ILE A 146 -6.87 -4.71 5.21
CA ILE A 146 -7.04 -5.97 5.94
C ILE A 146 -5.70 -6.25 6.62
N SER A 147 -5.67 -6.02 7.93
CA SER A 147 -4.43 -5.97 8.71
C SER A 147 -4.26 -7.22 9.56
N ARG A 148 -3.07 -7.85 9.48
CA ARG A 148 -2.70 -8.99 10.33
C ARG A 148 -2.46 -8.53 11.77
N VAL A 149 -3.16 -9.16 12.72
CA VAL A 149 -3.09 -8.84 14.15
C VAL A 149 -1.81 -9.41 14.79
N ASP A 150 -1.42 -10.63 14.40
CA ASP A 150 -0.21 -11.30 14.92
C ASP A 150 1.10 -10.53 14.61
N LEU A 151 1.14 -9.82 13.48
CA LEU A 151 2.28 -8.96 13.09
C LEU A 151 2.13 -7.52 13.56
N LYS A 152 1.05 -7.19 14.29
CA LYS A 152 0.74 -5.83 14.77
C LYS A 152 0.62 -4.80 13.64
N VAL A 153 0.22 -5.24 12.44
CA VAL A 153 -0.02 -4.34 11.31
C VAL A 153 -1.19 -3.40 11.62
N ASP A 154 -2.21 -3.92 12.32
CA ASP A 154 -3.34 -3.18 12.85
C ASP A 154 -2.91 -1.97 13.70
N ARG A 155 -1.92 -2.14 14.57
CA ARG A 155 -1.39 -1.06 15.42
C ARG A 155 -0.59 -0.04 14.60
N THR A 156 0.16 -0.51 13.60
CA THR A 156 0.89 0.38 12.69
C THR A 156 -0.07 1.26 11.90
N ALA A 157 -1.19 0.70 11.45
CA ALA A 157 -2.24 1.44 10.77
C ALA A 157 -2.97 2.41 11.72
N ALA A 158 -3.31 1.98 12.94
CA ALA A 158 -3.94 2.83 13.95
C ALA A 158 -3.11 4.08 14.29
N ALA A 159 -1.77 3.95 14.28
CA ALA A 159 -0.84 5.06 14.54
C ALA A 159 -0.92 6.23 13.53
N ILE A 160 -1.58 6.03 12.39
CA ILE A 160 -1.79 7.03 11.33
C ILE A 160 -3.26 7.37 11.10
N GLY A 161 -4.17 6.86 11.94
CA GLY A 161 -5.58 7.23 11.93
C GLY A 161 -6.54 6.14 11.42
N PHE A 162 -6.07 4.92 11.15
CA PHE A 162 -6.98 3.82 10.82
C PHE A 162 -7.77 3.38 12.07
N GLU A 163 -9.05 3.14 11.89
CA GLU A 163 -9.97 2.59 12.89
C GLU A 163 -10.30 1.14 12.54
N THR A 164 -10.30 0.26 13.53
CA THR A 164 -10.77 -1.13 13.33
C THR A 164 -12.28 -1.14 13.29
N ILE A 165 -12.85 -1.54 12.15
CA ILE A 165 -14.30 -1.63 11.94
C ILE A 165 -14.80 -3.05 12.22
N GLU A 166 -14.00 -4.05 11.84
CA GLU A 166 -14.35 -5.45 12.00
C GLU A 166 -13.13 -6.26 12.40
N SER A 167 -13.28 -7.19 13.34
CA SER A 167 -12.21 -8.06 13.85
C SER A 167 -12.57 -9.53 13.65
N GLY A 168 -11.56 -10.40 13.78
CA GLY A 168 -11.77 -11.86 13.68
C GLY A 168 -11.93 -12.34 12.23
N LEU A 169 -11.42 -11.58 11.27
CA LEU A 169 -11.38 -12.03 9.88
C LEU A 169 -10.28 -13.09 9.72
N ASN A 170 -10.56 -14.14 8.96
CA ASN A 170 -9.54 -15.11 8.58
C ASN A 170 -9.04 -14.85 7.17
N CYS A 171 -7.77 -14.45 7.03
CA CYS A 171 -7.14 -14.26 5.75
C CYS A 171 -5.90 -15.14 5.64
N PHE A 172 -5.94 -16.12 4.74
CA PHE A 172 -4.87 -17.12 4.56
C PHE A 172 -4.50 -17.88 5.84
N GLY A 173 -5.47 -18.14 6.73
CA GLY A 173 -5.24 -18.82 8.01
C GLY A 173 -4.75 -17.93 9.14
N TYR A 174 -4.65 -16.61 8.93
CA TYR A 174 -4.21 -15.64 9.93
C TYR A 174 -5.39 -14.82 10.47
N ASP A 175 -5.30 -14.46 11.75
CA ASP A 175 -6.22 -13.51 12.37
C ASP A 175 -5.96 -12.11 11.85
N CYS A 176 -7.01 -11.53 11.28
CA CYS A 176 -6.98 -10.21 10.66
C CYS A 176 -8.13 -9.34 11.15
N CYS A 177 -7.99 -8.04 10.95
CA CYS A 177 -9.06 -7.08 11.12
C CYS A 177 -9.21 -6.19 9.88
N PHE A 178 -10.42 -5.72 9.63
CA PHE A 178 -10.69 -4.71 8.61
C PHE A 178 -10.64 -3.34 9.25
N GLN A 179 -9.84 -2.47 8.66
CA GLN A 179 -9.59 -1.12 9.13
C GLN A 179 -9.90 -0.09 8.06
N VAL A 180 -10.38 1.06 8.47
CA VAL A 180 -10.68 2.20 7.60
C VAL A 180 -10.03 3.46 8.18
N CYS A 181 -9.40 4.25 7.32
CA CYS A 181 -8.95 5.60 7.64
C CYS A 181 -9.66 6.59 6.74
N ARG A 182 -10.58 7.36 7.28
CA ARG A 182 -11.21 8.46 6.52
C ARG A 182 -10.18 9.55 6.25
N THR A 183 -10.21 10.15 5.06
CA THR A 183 -9.24 11.17 4.65
C THR A 183 -9.27 12.41 5.55
N ASP A 184 -10.43 12.75 6.12
CA ASP A 184 -10.59 13.83 7.09
C ASP A 184 -10.10 13.47 8.52
N ARG A 185 -9.73 12.21 8.77
CA ARG A 185 -9.29 11.69 10.07
C ARG A 185 -7.83 11.21 10.10
N ILE A 186 -7.09 11.42 9.01
CA ILE A 186 -5.66 11.10 8.96
C ILE A 186 -4.92 11.85 10.07
N LYS A 187 -4.14 11.10 10.86
CA LYS A 187 -3.31 11.63 11.95
C LYS A 187 -1.84 11.70 11.51
N PRO A 188 -1.06 12.63 12.06
CA PRO A 188 0.40 12.53 12.00
C PRO A 188 0.85 11.17 12.55
N ASN A 189 1.89 10.59 11.95
CA ASN A 189 2.41 9.32 12.43
C ASN A 189 2.96 9.45 13.87
N GLU A 190 2.50 8.60 14.78
CA GLU A 190 2.98 8.57 16.17
C GLU A 190 4.49 8.24 16.25
N ASP A 191 5.03 7.42 15.30
CA ASP A 191 6.48 7.28 15.10
C ASP A 191 6.98 8.51 14.32
N ARG A 192 7.43 9.54 15.05
CA ARG A 192 7.92 10.80 14.48
C ARG A 192 9.03 10.57 13.43
N GLY A 193 9.92 9.60 13.67
CA GLY A 193 11.00 9.28 12.74
C GLY A 193 10.46 8.76 11.40
N ALA A 194 9.47 7.88 11.46
CA ALA A 194 8.79 7.38 10.27
C ALA A 194 8.02 8.50 9.55
N GLY A 195 7.32 9.37 10.27
CA GLY A 195 6.60 10.51 9.69
C GLY A 195 7.53 11.47 8.93
N LEU A 196 8.61 11.90 9.55
CA LEU A 196 9.58 12.82 8.92
C LEU A 196 10.25 12.19 7.68
N LEU A 197 10.58 10.90 7.73
CA LEU A 197 11.13 10.21 6.56
C LEU A 197 10.08 10.12 5.44
N ALA A 198 8.83 9.83 5.77
CA ALA A 198 7.76 9.78 4.78
C ALA A 198 7.56 11.14 4.09
N GLU A 199 7.53 12.25 4.84
CA GLU A 199 7.42 13.60 4.28
C GLU A 199 8.56 13.91 3.30
N LYS A 200 9.80 13.61 3.69
CA LYS A 200 10.97 13.80 2.82
C LYS A 200 10.87 12.97 1.54
N LEU A 201 10.47 11.71 1.66
CA LEU A 201 10.31 10.80 0.51
C LEU A 201 9.16 11.25 -0.39
N TRP A 202 8.07 11.74 0.19
CA TRP A 202 6.93 12.27 -0.56
C TRP A 202 7.30 13.47 -1.41
N GLN A 203 8.05 14.42 -0.85
CA GLN A 203 8.52 15.61 -1.56
C GLN A 203 9.46 15.28 -2.74
N SER A 204 10.25 14.21 -2.63
CA SER A 204 11.21 13.79 -3.65
C SER A 204 10.77 12.58 -4.47
N ARG A 205 9.50 12.18 -4.35
CA ARG A 205 8.95 11.02 -5.04
C ARG A 205 8.99 11.17 -6.55
N ARG A 206 8.99 10.04 -7.23
CA ARG A 206 8.72 9.95 -8.66
C ARG A 206 7.45 9.15 -8.86
N ASP A 207 6.45 9.79 -9.45
CA ASP A 207 5.16 9.19 -9.79
C ASP A 207 5.08 8.98 -11.30
N TYR A 208 4.92 7.72 -11.68
CA TYR A 208 4.82 7.27 -13.07
C TYR A 208 3.40 6.80 -13.43
N THR A 209 2.42 7.06 -12.57
CA THR A 209 1.02 6.69 -12.81
C THR A 209 0.21 7.74 -13.54
N ASN A 210 0.74 8.98 -13.65
CA ASN A 210 0.10 10.06 -14.38
C ASN A 210 0.54 10.01 -15.86
N ASP A 211 -0.41 9.98 -16.78
CA ASP A 211 -0.21 9.87 -18.24
C ASP A 211 0.60 10.99 -18.91
N ASP A 212 1.01 12.02 -18.15
CA ASP A 212 1.83 13.13 -18.66
C ASP A 212 3.31 12.79 -18.91
N HIS A 213 3.72 11.56 -18.61
CA HIS A 213 5.08 11.09 -18.88
C HIS A 213 5.14 10.27 -20.16
N GLY A 214 5.01 10.96 -21.30
CA GLY A 214 5.40 10.40 -22.61
C GLY A 214 6.82 9.81 -22.58
N PRO A 215 7.13 8.85 -23.48
CA PRO A 215 8.30 7.96 -23.40
C PRO A 215 9.69 8.62 -23.37
N ASP A 216 9.78 9.95 -23.44
CA ASP A 216 11.05 10.65 -23.75
C ASP A 216 11.75 11.38 -22.59
N ARG A 217 11.37 11.19 -21.30
CA ARG A 217 12.04 11.92 -20.20
C ARG A 217 12.69 11.08 -19.10
N ILE A 218 13.14 9.87 -19.41
CA ILE A 218 14.04 9.15 -18.48
C ILE A 218 15.49 9.46 -18.86
N ARG A 219 15.97 10.63 -18.51
CA ARG A 219 17.42 10.83 -18.35
C ARG A 219 17.79 10.27 -16.97
N LEU A 220 18.29 9.04 -16.96
CA LEU A 220 19.00 8.51 -15.81
C LEU A 220 20.16 9.49 -15.55
N ALA A 221 20.10 10.17 -14.40
CA ALA A 221 21.27 10.88 -13.91
C ALA A 221 22.31 9.82 -13.56
N ALA A 222 23.40 9.83 -14.31
CA ALA A 222 24.58 9.01 -14.09
C ALA A 222 25.28 9.37 -12.77
#